data_0fbc82466d2ec4cb60d5e34d1597e0c5
#
_entry.id   0fbc82466d2ec4cb60d5e34d1597e0c5
#
_cell.length_a   1.000
_cell.length_b   1.000
_cell.length_c   1.000
_cell.angle_alpha   90.00
_cell.angle_beta   90.00
_cell.angle_gamma   90.00
#
_symmetry.space_group_name_H-M   'P 1'
#
loop_
_entity.id
_entity.type
_entity.pdbx_description
1 polymer ?
#
loop_
_entity_poly.entity_id
_entity_poly.type
_entity_poly.pdbx_seq_one_letter_code
_entity_poly.pdbx_strand_id
1 'polypeptide(L)'
;MAFSFTAFSLSQQAFAGGTANDNQSAMGIATAGAGQAAEASDASVIFFNPAALTRFKRIEVLNVASIATFDNDYTSRQNNDGPPTDDGREGSAGEFFSRKDGYDSALFIPGLFVAIPVNPKLVVGFSASGSHGLLTRYREDFPGRGAGRESDLKVTRLNLGFGYKLTPTLSVGANGSYERYFQSIKLRVNFRDAVSKLGPPGTLAALDLAAAGGGAPPVPDETDAKLRIFGWAFNAQAGMLWEPTDRTRIGASYRPKTRFNGNQGELTINENDGTAAFRQFLRGGLITTTGPILGINGPQAAGDLEPQQQARQSVIFPDEFRVSLFHHYSPKLDLMATYTYQDYTETFLRYERVSNGRLIEDVPQNFKVAHAYRIGLNYKPYKRLTVHAGYGMENGVVGDDLRIPILPDNDRRFYGLGASFTPSRDKTVTLAFGIIDVDAGQVGNNTQVRPVEVSGGEYKGIADLDAEFFSLGLTQRF
;
A
#
# COMPACT_ATOMS: atom_id res chain seq x y z
N MET A 1 -6.32 38.51 4.64
CA MET A 1 -6.13 37.05 4.52
C MET A 1 -6.03 36.73 3.05
N ALA A 2 -4.90 36.29 2.59
CA ALA A 2 -4.73 35.87 1.19
C ALA A 2 -5.27 34.46 1.07
N PHE A 3 -6.46 34.29 0.53
CA PHE A 3 -6.96 32.99 0.11
C PHE A 3 -6.20 32.55 -1.14
N SER A 4 -5.38 31.56 -0.98
CA SER A 4 -4.75 30.85 -2.09
C SER A 4 -5.71 29.76 -2.54
N PHE A 5 -5.76 29.48 -3.85
CA PHE A 5 -6.30 28.23 -4.39
C PHE A 5 -5.40 27.06 -3.91
N THR A 6 -5.30 26.89 -2.63
CA THR A 6 -4.45 25.88 -1.98
C THR A 6 -5.10 24.52 -1.93
N ALA A 7 -6.17 24.31 -2.64
CA ALA A 7 -6.99 23.16 -2.39
C ALA A 7 -7.14 22.25 -3.57
N PHE A 8 -6.07 21.98 -4.26
CA PHE A 8 -5.95 20.67 -4.87
C PHE A 8 -5.42 19.72 -3.81
N SER A 9 -6.26 19.35 -2.89
CA SER A 9 -5.98 18.25 -2.00
C SER A 9 -6.04 16.98 -2.82
N LEU A 10 -4.88 16.54 -3.28
CA LEU A 10 -4.71 15.17 -3.72
C LEU A 10 -5.05 14.30 -2.53
N SER A 11 -6.05 13.46 -2.70
CA SER A 11 -6.42 12.48 -1.68
C SER A 11 -5.18 11.75 -1.21
N GLN A 12 -4.99 11.77 0.07
CA GLN A 12 -3.78 11.26 0.68
C GLN A 12 -3.92 9.76 0.82
N GLN A 13 -2.88 9.07 0.40
CA GLN A 13 -2.79 7.64 0.58
C GLN A 13 -2.10 7.33 1.89
N ALA A 14 -2.83 6.69 2.72
CA ALA A 14 -2.35 6.05 3.91
C ALA A 14 -1.59 4.76 3.53
N PHE A 15 -0.44 4.53 4.13
CA PHE A 15 0.23 3.23 4.08
C PHE A 15 -0.19 2.45 5.32
N ALA A 16 -1.13 1.56 5.13
CA ALA A 16 -1.59 0.67 6.18
C ALA A 16 -0.96 -0.72 6.03
N GLY A 17 -1.14 -1.56 7.01
CA GLY A 17 -0.72 -2.96 6.99
C GLY A 17 -1.11 -3.72 5.72
N GLY A 18 -2.21 -3.31 5.03
CA GLY A 18 -2.68 -3.86 3.76
C GLY A 18 -1.71 -3.79 2.58
N THR A 19 -0.64 -3.01 2.67
CA THR A 19 0.37 -2.93 1.60
C THR A 19 1.57 -3.84 1.83
N ALA A 20 1.81 -4.32 3.04
CA ALA A 20 2.94 -5.17 3.36
C ALA A 20 2.81 -6.54 2.70
N ASN A 21 3.81 -6.92 1.90
CA ASN A 21 3.84 -8.22 1.25
C ASN A 21 4.68 -9.20 2.06
N ASP A 22 4.05 -9.88 3.01
CA ASP A 22 4.65 -10.99 3.75
C ASP A 22 4.70 -12.30 2.94
N ASN A 23 4.13 -12.30 1.73
CA ASN A 23 4.03 -13.47 0.86
C ASN A 23 5.27 -13.60 -0.05
N GLN A 24 6.45 -13.75 0.55
CA GLN A 24 7.74 -13.75 -0.15
C GLN A 24 8.07 -15.09 -0.85
N SER A 25 7.41 -16.17 -0.47
CA SER A 25 7.59 -17.48 -1.08
C SER A 25 6.28 -18.25 -1.16
N ALA A 26 6.20 -19.23 -2.06
CA ALA A 26 5.03 -20.11 -2.14
C ALA A 26 4.77 -20.82 -0.80
N MET A 27 5.83 -21.20 -0.07
CA MET A 27 5.71 -21.76 1.28
C MET A 27 5.09 -20.75 2.26
N GLY A 28 5.54 -19.50 2.24
CA GLY A 28 5.00 -18.43 3.09
C GLY A 28 3.51 -18.20 2.83
N ILE A 29 3.08 -18.20 1.56
CA ILE A 29 1.66 -18.11 1.19
C ILE A 29 0.89 -19.33 1.72
N ALA A 30 1.40 -20.54 1.48
CA ALA A 30 0.74 -21.77 1.88
C ALA A 30 0.55 -21.90 3.40
N THR A 31 1.42 -21.30 4.19
CA THR A 31 1.35 -21.30 5.67
C THR A 31 0.78 -20.03 6.25
N ALA A 32 0.18 -19.15 5.41
CA ALA A 32 -0.30 -17.81 5.80
C ALA A 32 0.75 -17.00 6.58
N GLY A 33 2.05 -17.21 6.31
CA GLY A 33 3.16 -16.55 6.99
C GLY A 33 3.55 -17.15 8.35
N ALA A 34 3.01 -18.29 8.75
CA ALA A 34 3.42 -18.95 9.98
C ALA A 34 4.85 -19.53 9.86
N GLY A 35 5.65 -19.35 10.90
CA GLY A 35 7.01 -19.89 10.97
C GLY A 35 8.10 -19.09 10.26
N GLN A 36 7.79 -18.01 9.58
CA GLN A 36 8.68 -17.28 8.67
C GLN A 36 10.07 -16.92 9.24
N ALA A 37 10.16 -16.63 10.55
CA ALA A 37 11.44 -16.30 11.18
C ALA A 37 12.21 -17.53 11.74
N ALA A 38 11.62 -18.76 11.73
CA ALA A 38 12.20 -19.94 12.38
C ALA A 38 12.24 -21.19 11.50
N GLU A 39 11.34 -21.31 10.52
CA GLU A 39 11.13 -22.54 9.74
C GLU A 39 12.30 -22.84 8.81
N ALA A 40 12.77 -21.85 8.03
CA ALA A 40 13.96 -21.91 7.16
C ALA A 40 13.98 -23.13 6.20
N SER A 41 12.85 -23.40 5.54
CA SER A 41 12.75 -24.45 4.50
C SER A 41 13.29 -24.01 3.16
N ASP A 42 13.31 -22.70 2.91
CA ASP A 42 13.84 -22.10 1.71
C ASP A 42 14.56 -20.77 1.99
N ALA A 43 15.32 -20.28 1.01
CA ALA A 43 16.18 -19.11 1.14
C ALA A 43 15.43 -17.78 1.35
N SER A 44 14.08 -17.74 1.24
CA SER A 44 13.30 -16.54 1.51
C SER A 44 13.40 -16.07 2.96
N VAL A 45 13.88 -16.92 3.87
CA VAL A 45 14.10 -16.60 5.28
C VAL A 45 15.02 -15.38 5.50
N ILE A 46 15.91 -15.05 4.54
CA ILE A 46 16.74 -13.83 4.63
C ILE A 46 15.90 -12.55 4.73
N PHE A 47 14.71 -12.55 4.15
CA PHE A 47 13.79 -11.43 4.19
C PHE A 47 13.19 -11.25 5.60
N PHE A 48 12.95 -12.36 6.32
CA PHE A 48 12.26 -12.36 7.60
C PHE A 48 13.21 -12.43 8.80
N ASN A 49 14.25 -13.29 8.72
CA ASN A 49 15.23 -13.48 9.79
C ASN A 49 16.58 -13.97 9.21
N PRO A 50 17.54 -13.07 9.04
CA PRO A 50 18.85 -13.45 8.46
C PRO A 50 19.62 -14.47 9.30
N ALA A 51 19.37 -14.58 10.62
CA ALA A 51 20.02 -15.62 11.46
C ALA A 51 19.66 -17.03 11.03
N ALA A 52 18.47 -17.23 10.47
CA ALA A 52 18.00 -18.55 10.05
C ALA A 52 18.69 -19.04 8.76
N LEU A 53 19.47 -18.19 8.06
CA LEU A 53 20.36 -18.61 6.99
C LEU A 53 21.35 -19.70 7.43
N THR A 54 21.75 -19.76 8.70
CA THR A 54 22.66 -20.78 9.23
C THR A 54 22.13 -22.23 9.11
N ARG A 55 20.85 -22.39 8.77
CA ARG A 55 20.22 -23.69 8.51
C ARG A 55 20.64 -24.31 7.16
N PHE A 56 21.04 -23.48 6.20
CA PHE A 56 21.45 -23.96 4.88
C PHE A 56 22.86 -24.56 4.94
N LYS A 57 23.00 -25.74 4.39
CA LYS A 57 24.28 -26.51 4.31
C LYS A 57 24.83 -26.62 2.90
N ARG A 58 24.04 -26.21 1.92
CA ARG A 58 24.35 -26.22 0.49
C ARG A 58 23.92 -24.87 -0.09
N ILE A 59 24.50 -24.50 -1.22
CA ILE A 59 23.98 -23.34 -1.96
C ILE A 59 22.55 -23.62 -2.37
N GLU A 60 21.68 -22.70 -2.07
CA GLU A 60 20.26 -22.76 -2.43
C GLU A 60 19.85 -21.51 -3.18
N VAL A 61 19.16 -21.72 -4.30
CA VAL A 61 18.51 -20.67 -5.09
C VAL A 61 17.02 -20.96 -5.13
N LEU A 62 16.22 -20.01 -4.69
CA LEU A 62 14.76 -20.02 -4.79
C LEU A 62 14.31 -18.95 -5.77
N ASN A 63 13.57 -19.35 -6.79
CA ASN A 63 12.83 -18.47 -7.68
C ASN A 63 11.36 -18.56 -7.34
N VAL A 64 10.70 -17.41 -7.23
CA VAL A 64 9.28 -17.30 -6.92
C VAL A 64 8.58 -16.51 -8.03
N ALA A 65 7.44 -16.99 -8.44
CA ALA A 65 6.51 -16.29 -9.31
C ALA A 65 5.12 -16.32 -8.66
N SER A 66 4.66 -15.17 -8.20
CA SER A 66 3.34 -15.03 -7.59
C SER A 66 2.48 -14.07 -8.41
N ILE A 67 1.19 -14.35 -8.47
CA ILE A 67 0.16 -13.45 -8.98
C ILE A 67 -0.77 -13.16 -7.81
N ALA A 68 -0.96 -11.87 -7.51
CA ALA A 68 -1.99 -11.39 -6.59
C ALA A 68 -3.12 -10.79 -7.41
N THR A 69 -4.35 -11.22 -7.19
CA THR A 69 -5.57 -10.59 -7.72
C THR A 69 -6.25 -9.85 -6.59
N PHE A 70 -6.75 -8.66 -6.88
CA PHE A 70 -7.46 -7.83 -5.92
C PHE A 70 -8.88 -7.63 -6.41
N ASP A 71 -9.83 -7.96 -5.56
CA ASP A 71 -11.25 -7.66 -5.74
C ASP A 71 -11.61 -6.45 -4.88
N ASN A 72 -12.01 -5.36 -5.53
CA ASN A 72 -12.35 -4.12 -4.85
C ASN A 72 -13.82 -3.85 -5.04
N ASP A 73 -14.60 -3.97 -3.98
CA ASP A 73 -15.99 -3.59 -3.96
C ASP A 73 -16.22 -2.28 -3.20
N TYR A 74 -17.11 -1.46 -3.72
CA TYR A 74 -17.54 -0.25 -3.08
C TYR A 74 -19.05 -0.12 -3.17
N THR A 75 -19.70 0.08 -2.01
CA THR A 75 -21.12 0.34 -1.92
C THR A 75 -21.32 1.76 -1.42
N SER A 76 -21.84 2.65 -2.27
CA SER A 76 -22.11 4.03 -1.85
C SER A 76 -23.32 4.12 -0.92
N ARG A 77 -23.22 5.00 0.09
CA ARG A 77 -24.33 5.38 0.96
C ARG A 77 -24.77 6.78 0.60
N GLN A 78 -25.98 6.93 0.08
CA GLN A 78 -26.54 8.22 -0.24
C GLN A 78 -27.08 8.89 1.04
N ASN A 79 -26.74 10.15 1.28
CA ASN A 79 -27.43 10.99 2.26
C ASN A 79 -28.54 11.76 1.56
N ASN A 80 -29.67 11.99 2.28
CA ASN A 80 -30.85 12.68 1.76
C ASN A 80 -30.65 14.12 1.29
N ASP A 81 -29.47 14.72 1.51
CA ASP A 81 -29.23 16.15 1.30
C ASP A 81 -28.28 16.46 0.14
N GLY A 82 -27.89 15.45 -0.65
CA GLY A 82 -26.98 15.62 -1.79
C GLY A 82 -27.72 15.68 -3.13
N PRO A 83 -27.13 16.33 -4.17
CA PRO A 83 -27.68 16.24 -5.52
C PRO A 83 -27.74 14.77 -5.96
N PRO A 84 -28.68 14.41 -6.85
CA PRO A 84 -28.82 13.04 -7.34
C PRO A 84 -27.49 12.54 -7.89
N THR A 85 -27.17 11.27 -7.60
CA THR A 85 -26.01 10.62 -8.23
C THR A 85 -26.18 10.68 -9.74
N ASP A 86 -25.07 10.78 -10.47
CA ASP A 86 -24.99 10.97 -11.94
C ASP A 86 -25.73 9.88 -12.75
N ASP A 87 -26.29 8.84 -12.10
CA ASP A 87 -27.08 7.79 -12.70
C ASP A 87 -28.60 8.08 -12.75
N GLY A 88 -29.03 9.28 -12.29
CA GLY A 88 -30.43 9.75 -12.41
C GLY A 88 -31.44 8.99 -11.55
N ARG A 89 -31.02 8.24 -10.54
CA ARG A 89 -31.93 7.54 -9.63
C ARG A 89 -32.15 8.34 -8.35
N GLU A 90 -33.40 8.71 -8.11
CA GLU A 90 -33.85 9.17 -6.79
C GLU A 90 -33.89 7.99 -5.83
N GLY A 91 -32.93 7.93 -4.90
CA GLY A 91 -32.91 6.92 -3.84
C GLY A 91 -33.66 7.36 -2.62
N SER A 92 -34.43 6.47 -2.04
CA SER A 92 -35.04 6.67 -0.73
C SER A 92 -33.97 6.73 0.37
N ALA A 93 -34.21 7.52 1.40
CA ALA A 93 -33.33 7.64 2.56
C ALA A 93 -32.98 6.27 3.17
N GLY A 94 -31.71 5.93 3.19
CA GLY A 94 -31.20 4.74 3.87
C GLY A 94 -31.05 3.48 3.03
N GLU A 95 -31.31 3.52 1.73
CA GLU A 95 -31.00 2.40 0.84
C GLU A 95 -29.51 2.39 0.45
N PHE A 96 -28.89 1.23 0.61
CA PHE A 96 -27.57 0.96 0.09
C PHE A 96 -27.71 0.55 -1.37
N PHE A 97 -27.13 1.31 -2.28
CA PHE A 97 -26.99 0.85 -3.65
C PHE A 97 -25.72 0.00 -3.74
N SER A 98 -25.90 -1.30 -3.80
CA SER A 98 -24.81 -2.23 -4.11
C SER A 98 -24.48 -2.11 -5.59
N ARG A 99 -23.42 -1.37 -5.91
CA ARG A 99 -22.83 -1.35 -7.24
C ARG A 99 -21.35 -1.70 -7.08
N LYS A 100 -20.90 -2.71 -7.80
CA LYS A 100 -19.48 -3.04 -7.88
C LYS A 100 -18.79 -1.98 -8.72
N ASP A 101 -18.17 -1.00 -8.07
CA ASP A 101 -17.44 0.10 -8.72
C ASP A 101 -15.93 -0.18 -8.85
N GLY A 102 -15.45 -1.27 -8.24
CA GLY A 102 -14.08 -1.73 -8.36
C GLY A 102 -13.84 -2.57 -9.63
N TYR A 103 -12.60 -2.56 -10.10
CA TYR A 103 -12.11 -3.47 -11.12
C TYR A 103 -11.20 -4.51 -10.48
N ASP A 104 -11.39 -5.76 -10.87
CA ASP A 104 -10.42 -6.79 -10.56
C ASP A 104 -9.08 -6.42 -11.18
N SER A 105 -8.03 -6.49 -10.40
CA SER A 105 -6.70 -6.14 -10.85
C SER A 105 -5.71 -7.23 -10.45
N ALA A 106 -4.67 -7.44 -11.26
CA ALA A 106 -3.65 -8.44 -11.00
C ALA A 106 -2.26 -7.82 -10.93
N LEU A 107 -1.48 -8.27 -9.97
CA LEU A 107 -0.09 -7.88 -9.78
C LEU A 107 0.82 -9.09 -9.85
N PHE A 108 1.80 -9.06 -10.75
CA PHE A 108 2.86 -10.08 -10.80
C PHE A 108 3.99 -9.71 -9.83
N ILE A 109 4.34 -10.65 -8.95
CA ILE A 109 5.33 -10.46 -7.88
C ILE A 109 6.44 -11.52 -8.05
N PRO A 110 7.55 -11.17 -8.69
CA PRO A 110 8.71 -12.05 -8.78
C PRO A 110 9.54 -11.98 -7.50
N GLY A 111 10.21 -13.09 -7.17
CA GLY A 111 11.18 -13.16 -6.08
C GLY A 111 12.38 -14.04 -6.43
N LEU A 112 13.57 -13.58 -6.06
CA LEU A 112 14.82 -14.35 -6.14
C LEU A 112 15.50 -14.32 -4.77
N PHE A 113 15.84 -15.49 -4.25
CA PHE A 113 16.51 -15.64 -2.96
C PHE A 113 17.67 -16.64 -3.10
N VAL A 114 18.80 -16.31 -2.51
CA VAL A 114 20.01 -17.11 -2.58
C VAL A 114 20.64 -17.23 -1.20
N ALA A 115 21.00 -18.44 -0.80
CA ALA A 115 21.77 -18.72 0.41
C ALA A 115 23.06 -19.47 0.02
N ILE A 116 24.21 -18.97 0.49
CA ILE A 116 25.54 -19.50 0.16
C ILE A 116 26.29 -19.80 1.47
N PRO A 117 26.41 -21.06 1.88
CA PRO A 117 27.27 -21.44 2.98
C PRO A 117 28.76 -21.16 2.63
N VAL A 118 29.37 -20.26 3.41
CA VAL A 118 30.81 -19.93 3.26
C VAL A 118 31.68 -20.92 4.04
N ASN A 119 31.20 -21.29 5.23
CA ASN A 119 31.79 -22.30 6.10
C ASN A 119 30.69 -22.85 7.07
N PRO A 120 31.00 -23.85 7.92
CA PRO A 120 30.01 -24.47 8.80
C PRO A 120 29.28 -23.49 9.78
N LYS A 121 29.82 -22.27 10.00
CA LYS A 121 29.27 -21.27 10.90
C LYS A 121 28.67 -20.07 10.17
N LEU A 122 29.11 -19.76 8.96
CA LEU A 122 28.75 -18.54 8.23
C LEU A 122 28.03 -18.89 6.93
N VAL A 123 26.84 -18.33 6.76
CA VAL A 123 26.07 -18.36 5.52
C VAL A 123 25.77 -16.91 5.12
N VAL A 124 26.07 -16.56 3.88
CA VAL A 124 25.67 -15.28 3.28
C VAL A 124 24.42 -15.47 2.42
N GLY A 125 23.63 -14.44 2.29
CA GLY A 125 22.40 -14.49 1.51
C GLY A 125 22.16 -13.21 0.74
N PHE A 126 21.43 -13.35 -0.36
CA PHE A 126 20.96 -12.27 -1.21
C PHE A 126 19.49 -12.48 -1.52
N SER A 127 18.71 -11.39 -1.64
CA SER A 127 17.37 -11.46 -2.22
C SER A 127 16.99 -10.22 -3.01
N ALA A 128 16.13 -10.43 -4.01
CA ALA A 128 15.44 -9.38 -4.76
C ALA A 128 13.97 -9.74 -4.84
N SER A 129 13.10 -8.92 -4.24
CA SER A 129 11.66 -9.20 -4.17
C SER A 129 10.82 -7.94 -3.95
N GLY A 130 9.50 -8.06 -4.15
CA GLY A 130 8.54 -7.01 -3.79
C GLY A 130 8.24 -7.04 -2.29
N SER A 131 8.51 -5.95 -1.57
CA SER A 131 8.25 -5.89 -0.12
C SER A 131 6.88 -5.29 0.23
N HIS A 132 6.34 -4.43 -0.64
CA HIS A 132 5.01 -3.84 -0.51
C HIS A 132 4.37 -3.71 -1.88
N GLY A 133 3.06 -3.79 -1.94
CA GLY A 133 2.29 -3.60 -3.15
C GLY A 133 0.81 -3.42 -2.84
N LEU A 134 0.17 -2.53 -3.59
CA LEU A 134 -1.28 -2.34 -3.58
C LEU A 134 -1.71 -1.85 -4.94
N LEU A 135 -2.76 -2.43 -5.48
CA LEU A 135 -3.36 -1.98 -6.72
C LEU A 135 -4.88 -1.91 -6.54
N THR A 136 -5.39 -0.69 -6.48
CA THR A 136 -6.84 -0.43 -6.44
C THR A 136 -7.24 0.33 -7.69
N ARG A 137 -8.40 -0.02 -8.26
CA ARG A 137 -8.97 0.64 -9.44
C ARG A 137 -10.47 0.72 -9.33
N TYR A 138 -11.01 1.90 -9.62
CA TYR A 138 -12.44 2.18 -9.65
C TYR A 138 -12.84 2.73 -11.00
N ARG A 139 -14.14 2.63 -11.31
CA ARG A 139 -14.75 3.13 -12.54
C ARG A 139 -14.59 4.65 -12.65
N GLU A 140 -14.74 5.15 -13.88
CA GLU A 140 -14.61 6.60 -14.16
C GLU A 140 -15.68 7.45 -13.47
N ASP A 141 -16.88 6.90 -13.34
CA ASP A 141 -18.04 7.50 -12.68
C ASP A 141 -18.14 7.16 -11.18
N PHE A 142 -17.08 6.63 -10.59
CA PHE A 142 -17.02 6.29 -9.18
C PHE A 142 -17.27 7.52 -8.28
N PRO A 143 -18.20 7.47 -7.31
CA PRO A 143 -18.53 8.64 -6.47
C PRO A 143 -17.33 9.21 -5.70
N GLY A 144 -16.43 8.34 -5.23
CA GLY A 144 -15.19 8.72 -4.53
C GLY A 144 -14.00 9.09 -5.44
N ARG A 145 -14.23 9.32 -6.74
CA ARG A 145 -13.16 9.60 -7.72
C ARG A 145 -12.29 10.82 -7.39
N GLY A 146 -12.83 11.76 -6.65
CA GLY A 146 -12.10 12.92 -6.15
C GLY A 146 -11.08 12.56 -5.07
N ALA A 147 -11.36 11.56 -4.25
CA ALA A 147 -10.45 11.04 -3.23
C ALA A 147 -9.41 10.05 -3.80
N GLY A 148 -9.65 9.53 -4.99
CA GLY A 148 -8.76 8.63 -5.70
C GLY A 148 -9.51 7.56 -6.48
N ARG A 149 -9.16 7.41 -7.75
CA ARG A 149 -9.75 6.43 -8.66
C ARG A 149 -8.85 5.23 -8.89
N GLU A 150 -7.55 5.45 -8.91
CA GLU A 150 -6.55 4.40 -9.10
C GLU A 150 -5.36 4.65 -8.18
N SER A 151 -4.88 3.59 -7.54
CA SER A 151 -3.63 3.58 -6.81
C SER A 151 -2.80 2.38 -7.23
N ASP A 152 -1.57 2.63 -7.66
CA ASP A 152 -0.56 1.62 -7.97
C ASP A 152 0.68 1.91 -7.12
N LEU A 153 0.91 1.08 -6.08
CA LEU A 153 2.04 1.18 -5.18
C LEU A 153 2.90 -0.07 -5.31
N LYS A 154 4.20 0.13 -5.42
CA LYS A 154 5.19 -0.95 -5.49
C LYS A 154 6.46 -0.57 -4.76
N VAL A 155 6.96 -1.49 -3.94
CA VAL A 155 8.28 -1.37 -3.33
C VAL A 155 9.10 -2.61 -3.65
N THR A 156 10.20 -2.42 -4.33
CA THR A 156 11.18 -3.48 -4.57
C THR A 156 12.28 -3.39 -3.52
N ARG A 157 12.66 -4.53 -2.94
CA ARG A 157 13.72 -4.64 -1.94
C ARG A 157 14.81 -5.58 -2.41
N LEU A 158 16.05 -5.10 -2.33
CA LEU A 158 17.25 -5.88 -2.49
C LEU A 158 17.89 -6.06 -1.13
N ASN A 159 18.09 -7.29 -0.65
CA ASN A 159 18.77 -7.57 0.61
C ASN A 159 20.12 -8.25 0.35
N LEU A 160 21.11 -7.87 1.14
CA LEU A 160 22.37 -8.58 1.29
C LEU A 160 22.64 -8.78 2.77
N GLY A 161 22.91 -10.00 3.20
CA GLY A 161 23.07 -10.27 4.62
C GLY A 161 23.80 -11.57 4.92
N PHE A 162 23.89 -11.87 6.20
CA PHE A 162 24.54 -13.08 6.69
C PHE A 162 23.86 -13.63 7.93
N GLY A 163 24.00 -14.95 8.12
CA GLY A 163 23.73 -15.63 9.38
C GLY A 163 25.02 -16.26 9.93
N TYR A 164 25.26 -16.12 11.22
CA TYR A 164 26.42 -16.65 11.91
C TYR A 164 26.03 -17.49 13.12
N LYS A 165 26.54 -18.72 13.18
CA LYS A 165 26.32 -19.68 14.29
C LYS A 165 27.26 -19.36 15.43
N LEU A 166 26.77 -18.70 16.47
CA LEU A 166 27.53 -18.36 17.70
C LEU A 166 27.83 -19.60 18.51
N THR A 167 26.80 -20.44 18.77
CA THR A 167 26.89 -21.72 19.47
C THR A 167 26.21 -22.83 18.66
N PRO A 168 26.27 -24.09 19.03
CA PRO A 168 25.51 -25.14 18.36
C PRO A 168 24.00 -24.89 18.29
N THR A 169 23.46 -24.14 19.26
CA THR A 169 22.01 -23.90 19.44
C THR A 169 21.59 -22.45 19.18
N LEU A 170 22.53 -21.51 19.00
CA LEU A 170 22.22 -20.10 18.84
C LEU A 170 22.92 -19.50 17.60
N SER A 171 22.14 -18.90 16.75
CA SER A 171 22.61 -18.15 15.58
C SER A 171 22.13 -16.71 15.66
N VAL A 172 22.93 -15.79 15.11
CA VAL A 172 22.59 -14.38 14.89
C VAL A 172 22.77 -14.05 13.43
N GLY A 173 22.14 -12.97 12.98
CA GLY A 173 22.29 -12.53 11.59
C GLY A 173 21.88 -11.08 11.43
N ALA A 174 22.35 -10.50 10.35
CA ALA A 174 21.95 -9.17 9.93
C ALA A 174 21.88 -9.11 8.40
N ASN A 175 21.04 -8.23 7.89
CA ASN A 175 21.05 -7.84 6.49
C ASN A 175 20.97 -6.32 6.36
N GLY A 176 21.48 -5.79 5.23
CA GLY A 176 21.21 -4.46 4.75
C GLY A 176 20.31 -4.55 3.53
N SER A 177 19.39 -3.61 3.39
CA SER A 177 18.50 -3.54 2.23
C SER A 177 18.58 -2.19 1.53
N TYR A 178 18.48 -2.24 0.20
CA TYR A 178 18.15 -1.10 -0.65
C TYR A 178 16.71 -1.27 -1.13
N GLU A 179 15.88 -0.25 -0.90
CA GLU A 179 14.47 -0.26 -1.24
C GLU A 179 14.14 0.85 -2.23
N ARG A 180 13.40 0.51 -3.28
CA ARG A 180 12.91 1.46 -4.27
C ARG A 180 11.40 1.50 -4.22
N TYR A 181 10.90 2.69 -3.96
CA TYR A 181 9.49 3.02 -3.86
C TYR A 181 9.00 3.65 -5.16
N PHE A 182 7.84 3.21 -5.61
CA PHE A 182 7.07 3.81 -6.69
C PHE A 182 5.60 3.89 -6.30
N GLN A 183 4.98 5.02 -6.55
CA GLN A 183 3.54 5.21 -6.40
C GLN A 183 2.98 6.03 -7.56
N SER A 184 1.82 5.62 -8.06
CA SER A 184 1.02 6.37 -9.01
C SER A 184 -0.42 6.43 -8.53
N ILE A 185 -0.96 7.65 -8.43
CA ILE A 185 -2.34 7.91 -8.03
C ILE A 185 -3.04 8.63 -9.17
N LYS A 186 -4.25 8.20 -9.54
CA LYS A 186 -5.14 8.96 -10.40
C LYS A 186 -6.36 9.39 -9.61
N LEU A 187 -6.76 10.62 -9.80
CA LEU A 187 -7.96 11.19 -9.19
C LEU A 187 -8.62 12.16 -10.17
N ARG A 188 -9.85 12.55 -9.88
CA ARG A 188 -10.56 13.54 -10.63
C ARG A 188 -10.71 14.81 -9.80
N VAL A 189 -10.34 15.94 -10.35
CA VAL A 189 -10.43 17.24 -9.71
C VAL A 189 -11.68 17.96 -10.23
N ASN A 190 -12.58 18.34 -9.32
CA ASN A 190 -13.75 19.15 -9.64
C ASN A 190 -13.44 20.62 -9.31
N PHE A 191 -13.28 21.43 -10.36
CA PHE A 191 -12.92 22.84 -10.20
C PHE A 191 -14.09 23.69 -9.66
N ARG A 192 -15.32 23.38 -10.05
CA ARG A 192 -16.51 24.12 -9.59
C ARG A 192 -16.71 23.94 -8.10
N ASP A 193 -16.59 22.72 -7.62
CA ASP A 193 -16.62 22.41 -6.20
C ASP A 193 -15.49 23.10 -5.44
N ALA A 194 -14.29 23.05 -5.98
CA ALA A 194 -13.14 23.73 -5.37
C ALA A 194 -13.38 25.24 -5.26
N VAL A 195 -13.90 25.89 -6.30
CA VAL A 195 -14.23 27.32 -6.27
C VAL A 195 -15.36 27.61 -5.29
N SER A 196 -16.42 26.78 -5.24
CA SER A 196 -17.57 27.00 -4.37
C SER A 196 -17.24 26.87 -2.89
N LYS A 197 -16.38 25.94 -2.53
CA LYS A 197 -16.05 25.61 -1.12
C LYS A 197 -14.86 26.40 -0.57
N LEU A 198 -13.94 26.82 -1.41
CA LEU A 198 -12.72 27.52 -1.02
C LEU A 198 -12.74 29.01 -1.31
N GLY A 199 -13.55 29.43 -2.27
CA GLY A 199 -13.77 30.85 -2.54
C GLY A 199 -14.69 31.49 -1.50
N PRO A 200 -14.66 32.82 -1.38
CA PRO A 200 -15.68 33.53 -0.63
C PRO A 200 -17.08 33.18 -1.12
N PRO A 201 -18.11 33.24 -0.25
CA PRO A 201 -19.49 32.98 -0.68
C PRO A 201 -19.85 33.80 -1.92
N GLY A 202 -20.43 33.12 -2.93
CA GLY A 202 -20.83 33.77 -4.19
C GLY A 202 -19.76 33.85 -5.26
N THR A 203 -18.51 33.40 -5.01
CA THR A 203 -17.43 33.44 -6.01
C THR A 203 -17.76 32.65 -7.27
N LEU A 204 -18.29 31.44 -7.13
CA LEU A 204 -18.68 30.62 -8.27
C LEU A 204 -19.79 31.29 -9.09
N ALA A 205 -20.81 31.82 -8.42
CA ALA A 205 -21.92 32.53 -9.09
C ALA A 205 -21.42 33.79 -9.83
N ALA A 206 -20.45 34.51 -9.27
CA ALA A 206 -19.87 35.67 -9.92
C ALA A 206 -19.05 35.29 -11.15
N LEU A 207 -18.31 34.18 -11.10
CA LEU A 207 -17.56 33.65 -12.26
C LEU A 207 -18.51 33.13 -13.35
N ASP A 208 -19.59 32.45 -12.98
CA ASP A 208 -20.61 31.99 -13.93
C ASP A 208 -21.33 33.15 -14.60
N LEU A 209 -21.63 34.22 -13.86
CA LEU A 209 -22.21 35.43 -14.41
C LEU A 209 -21.23 36.14 -15.37
N ALA A 210 -19.97 36.23 -15.01
CA ALA A 210 -18.92 36.78 -15.86
C ALA A 210 -18.73 35.96 -17.13
N ALA A 211 -18.81 34.65 -17.06
CA ALA A 211 -18.75 33.75 -18.19
C ALA A 211 -19.97 33.94 -19.11
N ALA A 212 -21.18 34.02 -18.54
CA ALA A 212 -22.40 34.28 -19.31
C ALA A 212 -22.38 35.64 -20.03
N GLY A 213 -21.71 36.65 -19.45
CA GLY A 213 -21.49 37.96 -20.06
C GLY A 213 -20.33 38.04 -21.05
N GLY A 214 -19.62 36.95 -21.30
CA GLY A 214 -18.43 36.90 -22.17
C GLY A 214 -17.17 37.56 -21.60
N GLY A 215 -17.18 37.92 -20.31
CA GLY A 215 -16.05 38.52 -19.59
C GLY A 215 -15.06 37.54 -18.99
N ALA A 216 -15.43 36.25 -18.91
CA ALA A 216 -14.58 35.18 -18.39
C ALA A 216 -14.88 33.85 -19.13
N PRO A 217 -13.95 32.90 -19.19
CA PRO A 217 -14.26 31.54 -19.59
C PRO A 217 -15.08 30.85 -18.48
N PRO A 218 -15.90 29.85 -18.82
CA PRO A 218 -16.61 29.07 -17.81
C PRO A 218 -15.63 28.35 -16.88
N VAL A 219 -16.00 28.22 -15.61
CA VAL A 219 -15.24 27.39 -14.66
C VAL A 219 -15.32 25.95 -15.14
N PRO A 220 -14.19 25.25 -15.33
CA PRO A 220 -14.20 23.84 -15.75
C PRO A 220 -14.93 22.96 -14.73
N ASP A 221 -15.63 21.93 -15.19
CA ASP A 221 -16.28 20.98 -14.30
C ASP A 221 -15.26 20.07 -13.65
N GLU A 222 -14.78 19.06 -14.36
CA GLU A 222 -13.85 18.06 -13.83
C GLU A 222 -12.70 17.80 -14.79
N THR A 223 -11.54 17.44 -14.25
CA THR A 223 -10.42 16.94 -15.02
C THR A 223 -9.65 15.86 -14.27
N ASP A 224 -8.98 14.99 -15.01
CA ASP A 224 -8.11 13.97 -14.44
C ASP A 224 -6.79 14.57 -13.96
N ALA A 225 -6.35 14.17 -12.80
CA ALA A 225 -5.01 14.44 -12.28
C ALA A 225 -4.29 13.14 -11.95
N LYS A 226 -2.99 13.12 -12.20
CA LYS A 226 -2.11 11.98 -11.95
C LYS A 226 -0.89 12.40 -11.16
N LEU A 227 -0.73 11.82 -9.99
CA LEU A 227 0.46 11.95 -9.17
C LEU A 227 1.36 10.74 -9.38
N ARG A 228 2.67 10.96 -9.57
CA ARG A 228 3.69 9.93 -9.55
C ARG A 228 4.77 10.32 -8.57
N ILE A 229 5.15 9.40 -7.69
CA ILE A 229 6.20 9.59 -6.70
C ILE A 229 7.21 8.45 -6.79
N PHE A 230 8.48 8.80 -6.72
CA PHE A 230 9.59 7.86 -6.67
C PHE A 230 10.44 8.16 -5.45
N GLY A 231 10.87 7.12 -4.76
CA GLY A 231 11.75 7.25 -3.62
C GLY A 231 12.68 6.04 -3.48
N TRP A 232 13.69 6.18 -2.64
CA TRP A 232 14.59 5.10 -2.28
C TRP A 232 14.98 5.19 -0.81
N ALA A 233 15.34 4.06 -0.22
CA ALA A 233 15.78 3.99 1.15
C ALA A 233 16.85 2.91 1.33
N PHE A 234 17.69 3.09 2.35
CA PHE A 234 18.48 2.02 2.94
C PHE A 234 17.91 1.67 4.30
N ASN A 235 17.88 0.37 4.60
CA ASN A 235 17.46 -0.12 5.91
C ASN A 235 18.36 -1.30 6.31
N ALA A 236 18.25 -1.72 7.57
CA ALA A 236 18.94 -2.88 8.11
C ALA A 236 17.97 -3.71 8.96
N GLN A 237 18.25 -4.99 9.08
CA GLN A 237 17.48 -5.90 9.91
C GLN A 237 18.45 -6.78 10.69
N ALA A 238 18.14 -7.03 11.95
CA ALA A 238 18.86 -7.98 12.80
C ALA A 238 17.94 -9.16 13.16
N GLY A 239 18.54 -10.31 13.35
CA GLY A 239 17.81 -11.51 13.73
C GLY A 239 18.59 -12.47 14.64
N MET A 240 17.82 -13.30 15.30
CA MET A 240 18.29 -14.38 16.16
C MET A 240 17.51 -15.65 15.86
N LEU A 241 18.18 -16.80 15.88
CA LEU A 241 17.56 -18.12 15.82
C LEU A 241 18.11 -18.95 16.97
N TRP A 242 17.22 -19.39 17.84
CA TRP A 242 17.51 -20.27 18.96
C TRP A 242 16.91 -21.65 18.74
N GLU A 243 17.73 -22.69 18.83
CA GLU A 243 17.37 -24.10 18.65
C GLU A 243 17.55 -24.85 19.99
N PRO A 244 16.59 -24.68 20.96
CA PRO A 244 16.72 -25.29 22.28
C PRO A 244 16.75 -26.81 22.23
N THR A 245 16.17 -27.40 21.19
CA THR A 245 16.21 -28.84 20.93
C THR A 245 16.31 -29.09 19.41
N ASP A 246 16.61 -30.30 19.00
CA ASP A 246 16.62 -30.68 17.58
C ASP A 246 15.23 -30.57 16.91
N ARG A 247 14.17 -30.47 17.71
CA ARG A 247 12.78 -30.40 17.24
C ARG A 247 12.17 -29.01 17.28
N THR A 248 12.77 -28.09 18.05
CA THR A 248 12.16 -26.78 18.31
C THR A 248 13.12 -25.68 17.91
N ARG A 249 12.60 -24.69 17.19
CA ARG A 249 13.30 -23.46 16.84
C ARG A 249 12.44 -22.25 17.18
N ILE A 250 13.08 -21.23 17.71
CA ILE A 250 12.47 -19.92 17.98
C ILE A 250 13.31 -18.89 17.25
N GLY A 251 12.69 -18.17 16.32
CA GLY A 251 13.31 -17.09 15.58
C GLY A 251 12.74 -15.76 16.02
N ALA A 252 13.60 -14.75 16.16
CA ALA A 252 13.20 -13.38 16.40
C ALA A 252 13.95 -12.44 15.44
N SER A 253 13.29 -11.38 15.00
CA SER A 253 13.92 -10.36 14.15
C SER A 253 13.33 -8.99 14.42
N TYR A 254 14.15 -7.97 14.16
CA TYR A 254 13.75 -6.56 14.23
C TYR A 254 14.28 -5.80 13.01
N ARG A 255 13.40 -5.01 12.42
CA ARG A 255 13.67 -4.09 11.31
C ARG A 255 13.18 -2.70 11.72
N PRO A 256 14.06 -1.69 11.79
CA PRO A 256 13.66 -0.32 12.11
C PRO A 256 12.83 0.32 10.99
N LYS A 257 12.22 1.45 11.30
CA LYS A 257 11.45 2.27 10.35
C LYS A 257 12.25 2.55 9.09
N THR A 258 11.61 2.41 7.93
CA THR A 258 12.20 2.75 6.64
C THR A 258 11.75 4.15 6.24
N ARG A 259 12.70 5.09 6.15
CA ARG A 259 12.45 6.46 5.69
C ARG A 259 12.93 6.60 4.25
N PHE A 260 12.00 6.85 3.32
CA PHE A 260 12.34 7.02 1.92
C PHE A 260 12.86 8.42 1.64
N ASN A 261 13.96 8.51 0.91
CA ASN A 261 14.61 9.75 0.47
C ASN A 261 14.36 9.95 -1.04
N GLY A 262 14.66 11.18 -1.50
CA GLY A 262 14.52 11.49 -2.93
C GLY A 262 13.09 11.39 -3.44
N ASN A 263 12.11 11.52 -2.55
CA ASN A 263 10.69 11.44 -2.86
C ASN A 263 10.29 12.60 -3.77
N GLN A 264 10.78 12.54 -5.01
CA GLN A 264 10.45 13.48 -6.06
C GLN A 264 9.37 12.87 -6.92
N GLY A 265 8.47 13.71 -7.35
CA GLY A 265 7.37 13.29 -8.19
C GLY A 265 6.85 14.41 -9.05
N GLU A 266 5.91 14.03 -9.86
CA GLU A 266 5.21 14.91 -10.78
C GLU A 266 3.72 14.77 -10.56
N LEU A 267 3.05 15.90 -10.39
CA LEU A 267 1.62 16.02 -10.53
C LEU A 267 1.31 16.48 -11.94
N THR A 268 0.62 15.66 -12.71
CA THR A 268 0.12 16.02 -14.04
C THR A 268 -1.39 16.25 -13.95
N ILE A 269 -1.86 17.41 -14.34
CA ILE A 269 -3.29 17.72 -14.53
C ILE A 269 -3.56 17.62 -16.03
N ASN A 270 -4.51 16.78 -16.43
CA ASN A 270 -4.91 16.71 -17.83
C ASN A 270 -5.55 18.03 -18.23
N GLU A 271 -4.92 18.69 -19.19
CA GLU A 271 -5.41 19.96 -19.71
C GLU A 271 -6.43 19.70 -20.83
N ASN A 272 -7.63 20.19 -20.65
CA ASN A 272 -8.62 20.36 -21.73
C ASN A 272 -8.77 21.84 -22.06
N ASP A 273 -9.45 22.15 -23.15
CA ASP A 273 -9.61 23.54 -23.63
C ASP A 273 -10.22 24.46 -22.57
N GLY A 274 -11.14 23.94 -21.73
CA GLY A 274 -11.76 24.69 -20.63
C GLY A 274 -10.78 25.00 -19.50
N THR A 275 -9.96 24.03 -19.09
CA THR A 275 -8.95 24.25 -18.04
C THR A 275 -7.84 25.19 -18.51
N ALA A 276 -7.42 25.08 -19.77
CA ALA A 276 -6.44 25.98 -20.36
C ALA A 276 -6.94 27.43 -20.42
N ALA A 277 -8.16 27.64 -20.93
CA ALA A 277 -8.79 28.96 -21.00
C ALA A 277 -8.98 29.55 -19.58
N PHE A 278 -9.46 28.79 -18.64
CA PHE A 278 -9.65 29.25 -17.25
C PHE A 278 -8.32 29.61 -16.59
N ARG A 279 -7.27 28.81 -16.75
CA ARG A 279 -5.94 29.12 -16.27
C ARG A 279 -5.38 30.40 -16.89
N GLN A 280 -5.54 30.58 -18.20
CA GLN A 280 -5.10 31.79 -18.88
C GLN A 280 -5.86 33.03 -18.39
N PHE A 281 -7.16 32.91 -18.16
CA PHE A 281 -7.97 33.95 -17.53
C PHE A 281 -7.45 34.31 -16.13
N LEU A 282 -7.14 33.32 -15.30
CA LEU A 282 -6.54 33.54 -13.98
C LEU A 282 -5.18 34.24 -14.06
N ARG A 283 -4.35 33.94 -15.06
CA ARG A 283 -3.08 34.62 -15.32
C ARG A 283 -3.22 36.02 -15.87
N GLY A 284 -4.23 36.26 -16.70
CA GLY A 284 -4.38 37.45 -17.52
C GLY A 284 -4.78 38.73 -16.79
N GLY A 285 -4.88 38.68 -15.44
CA GLY A 285 -4.97 39.88 -14.65
C GLY A 285 -6.32 40.57 -14.56
N LEU A 286 -7.42 40.04 -15.10
CA LEU A 286 -8.75 40.51 -14.73
C LEU A 286 -8.99 40.34 -13.21
N ILE A 287 -8.26 39.45 -12.60
CA ILE A 287 -8.22 39.23 -11.15
C ILE A 287 -7.39 40.28 -10.42
N THR A 288 -6.53 41.05 -11.09
CA THR A 288 -5.85 42.17 -10.42
C THR A 288 -6.84 43.28 -10.03
N THR A 289 -7.96 43.43 -10.76
CA THR A 289 -9.03 44.37 -10.43
C THR A 289 -10.18 43.74 -9.64
N THR A 290 -10.46 42.45 -9.87
CA THR A 290 -11.56 41.72 -9.20
C THR A 290 -11.07 40.67 -8.19
N GLY A 291 -9.79 40.29 -8.23
CA GLY A 291 -9.19 39.33 -7.32
C GLY A 291 -9.27 39.69 -5.84
N PRO A 292 -9.04 40.97 -5.45
CA PRO A 292 -9.31 41.43 -4.09
C PRO A 292 -10.79 41.33 -3.71
N ILE A 293 -11.69 41.48 -4.67
CA ILE A 293 -13.14 41.39 -4.49
C ILE A 293 -13.58 39.94 -4.32
N LEU A 294 -12.96 39.01 -5.04
CA LEU A 294 -13.26 37.58 -4.97
C LEU A 294 -12.39 36.84 -3.96
N GLY A 295 -11.40 37.51 -3.34
CA GLY A 295 -10.49 36.88 -2.40
C GLY A 295 -9.53 35.87 -3.01
N ILE A 296 -9.39 35.85 -4.34
CA ILE A 296 -8.54 34.93 -5.11
C ILE A 296 -7.24 35.65 -5.50
N ASN A 297 -6.09 35.09 -5.18
CA ASN A 297 -4.81 35.52 -5.71
C ASN A 297 -4.59 34.87 -7.11
N GLY A 298 -4.96 35.60 -8.17
CA GLY A 298 -5.01 35.10 -9.52
C GLY A 298 -3.72 34.43 -10.05
N PRO A 299 -2.56 35.11 -9.94
CA PRO A 299 -1.29 34.52 -10.38
C PRO A 299 -0.94 33.23 -9.64
N GLN A 300 -1.24 33.15 -8.36
CA GLN A 300 -1.00 31.98 -7.54
C GLN A 300 -1.98 30.84 -7.87
N ALA A 301 -3.25 31.16 -8.02
CA ALA A 301 -4.27 30.21 -8.46
C ALA A 301 -3.97 29.64 -9.84
N ALA A 302 -3.49 30.48 -10.78
CA ALA A 302 -3.04 30.03 -12.10
C ALA A 302 -1.84 29.08 -12.00
N GLY A 303 -0.88 29.36 -11.10
CA GLY A 303 0.25 28.48 -10.81
C GLY A 303 -0.19 27.12 -10.25
N ASP A 304 -1.25 27.13 -9.46
CA ASP A 304 -1.84 25.92 -8.91
C ASP A 304 -2.57 25.04 -9.95
N LEU A 305 -2.87 25.58 -11.13
CA LEU A 305 -3.49 24.88 -12.26
C LEU A 305 -2.51 24.52 -13.38
N GLU A 306 -1.19 24.68 -13.15
CA GLU A 306 -0.22 24.25 -14.15
C GLU A 306 -0.36 22.77 -14.45
N PRO A 307 -0.32 22.35 -15.73
CA PRO A 307 -0.52 20.96 -16.12
C PRO A 307 0.58 20.03 -15.61
N GLN A 308 1.77 20.57 -15.34
CA GLN A 308 2.89 19.81 -14.79
C GLN A 308 3.44 20.55 -13.57
N GLN A 309 3.46 19.86 -12.44
CA GLN A 309 3.92 20.40 -11.18
C GLN A 309 4.84 19.42 -10.48
N GLN A 310 5.88 19.96 -9.83
CA GLN A 310 6.71 19.15 -8.97
C GLN A 310 5.93 18.76 -7.71
N ALA A 311 6.06 17.52 -7.30
CA ALA A 311 5.48 16.99 -6.08
C ALA A 311 6.57 16.34 -5.22
N ARG A 312 6.40 16.40 -3.91
CA ARG A 312 7.23 15.67 -2.94
C ARG A 312 6.31 15.00 -1.92
N GLN A 313 6.75 13.87 -1.43
CA GLN A 313 6.02 13.14 -0.40
C GLN A 313 7.03 12.54 0.58
N SER A 314 6.79 12.66 1.87
CA SER A 314 7.56 11.93 2.88
C SER A 314 6.88 10.58 3.13
N VAL A 315 7.62 9.49 2.92
CA VAL A 315 7.12 8.13 3.11
C VAL A 315 7.95 7.44 4.17
N ILE A 316 7.28 6.94 5.21
CA ILE A 316 7.90 6.19 6.30
C ILE A 316 7.14 4.89 6.44
N PHE A 317 7.82 3.75 6.31
CA PHE A 317 7.26 2.45 6.66
C PHE A 317 7.58 2.10 8.11
N PRO A 318 6.71 1.33 8.78
CA PRO A 318 6.82 1.02 10.20
C PRO A 318 8.08 0.22 10.53
N ASP A 319 8.49 0.30 11.78
CA ASP A 319 9.35 -0.72 12.34
C ASP A 319 8.56 -2.02 12.55
N GLU A 320 9.28 -3.11 12.49
CA GLU A 320 8.70 -4.45 12.59
C GLU A 320 9.49 -5.29 13.59
N PHE A 321 8.77 -5.90 14.53
CA PHE A 321 9.27 -6.95 15.37
C PHE A 321 8.52 -8.24 15.10
N ARG A 322 9.23 -9.35 14.86
CA ARG A 322 8.66 -10.65 14.51
C ARG A 322 9.24 -11.74 15.37
N VAL A 323 8.39 -12.60 15.90
CA VAL A 323 8.77 -13.82 16.61
C VAL A 323 8.06 -15.01 16.00
N SER A 324 8.80 -16.08 15.71
CA SER A 324 8.26 -17.31 15.16
C SER A 324 8.71 -18.53 15.94
N LEU A 325 7.80 -19.49 16.05
CA LEU A 325 8.03 -20.83 16.56
C LEU A 325 7.91 -21.84 15.42
N PHE A 326 8.83 -22.79 15.38
CA PHE A 326 8.73 -24.00 14.58
C PHE A 326 8.96 -25.22 15.48
N HIS A 327 8.11 -26.25 15.36
CA HIS A 327 8.20 -27.47 16.16
C HIS A 327 7.92 -28.72 15.34
N HIS A 328 8.87 -29.66 15.33
CA HIS A 328 8.65 -31.01 14.83
C HIS A 328 7.84 -31.84 15.84
N TYR A 329 6.51 -31.83 15.67
CA TYR A 329 5.60 -32.58 16.54
C TYR A 329 5.75 -34.10 16.34
N SER A 330 5.86 -34.54 15.09
CA SER A 330 6.07 -35.93 14.72
C SER A 330 6.89 -36.03 13.41
N PRO A 331 7.35 -37.24 13.01
CA PRO A 331 8.06 -37.41 11.73
C PRO A 331 7.27 -36.93 10.50
N LYS A 332 5.94 -36.81 10.61
CA LYS A 332 5.05 -36.39 9.53
C LYS A 332 4.42 -35.02 9.71
N LEU A 333 4.54 -34.41 10.88
CA LEU A 333 3.83 -33.16 11.21
C LEU A 333 4.76 -32.15 11.87
N ASP A 334 4.86 -30.98 11.24
CA ASP A 334 5.48 -29.80 11.82
C ASP A 334 4.38 -28.77 12.15
N LEU A 335 4.55 -28.05 13.25
CA LEU A 335 3.66 -26.98 13.69
C LEU A 335 4.43 -25.67 13.74
N MET A 336 3.77 -24.58 13.38
CA MET A 336 4.36 -23.24 13.29
C MET A 336 3.43 -22.20 13.87
N ALA A 337 4.03 -21.16 14.46
CA ALA A 337 3.32 -19.95 14.86
C ALA A 337 4.20 -18.73 14.61
N THR A 338 3.57 -17.58 14.36
CA THR A 338 4.26 -16.29 14.22
C THR A 338 3.41 -15.19 14.85
N TYR A 339 4.09 -14.32 15.58
CA TYR A 339 3.58 -13.02 16.00
C TYR A 339 4.40 -11.91 15.33
N THR A 340 3.71 -10.91 14.76
CA THR A 340 4.34 -9.73 14.17
C THR A 340 3.73 -8.48 14.78
N TYR A 341 4.58 -7.54 15.15
CA TYR A 341 4.24 -6.20 15.64
C TYR A 341 4.78 -5.19 14.63
N GLN A 342 3.94 -4.23 14.21
CA GLN A 342 4.34 -3.15 13.31
C GLN A 342 3.77 -1.82 13.83
N ASP A 343 4.63 -0.82 14.04
CA ASP A 343 4.23 0.48 14.55
C ASP A 343 4.06 1.50 13.41
N TYR A 344 2.80 1.71 13.01
CA TYR A 344 2.42 2.67 11.98
C TYR A 344 2.16 4.08 12.53
N THR A 345 2.27 4.32 13.85
CA THR A 345 1.89 5.60 14.49
C THR A 345 2.70 6.80 14.00
N GLU A 346 3.94 6.57 13.52
CA GLU A 346 4.77 7.60 12.90
C GLU A 346 4.77 7.53 11.36
N THR A 347 3.91 6.74 10.77
CA THR A 347 3.77 6.68 9.32
C THR A 347 3.04 7.94 8.86
N PHE A 348 3.82 8.98 8.57
CA PHE A 348 3.30 10.22 8.01
C PHE A 348 3.41 10.17 6.50
N LEU A 349 2.31 10.43 5.85
CA LEU A 349 2.30 10.91 4.49
C LEU A 349 2.31 12.43 4.53
N ARG A 350 3.49 13.02 4.68
CA ARG A 350 3.64 14.44 4.44
C ARG A 350 3.69 14.66 2.95
N TYR A 351 2.66 15.28 2.42
CA TYR A 351 2.58 15.65 1.03
C TYR A 351 3.01 17.11 0.86
N GLU A 352 4.07 17.32 0.10
CA GLU A 352 4.53 18.64 -0.28
C GLU A 352 4.31 18.85 -1.77
N ARG A 353 3.38 19.70 -2.14
CA ARG A 353 3.28 20.23 -3.49
C ARG A 353 4.28 21.38 -3.60
N VAL A 354 5.26 21.27 -4.48
CA VAL A 354 6.26 22.30 -4.70
C VAL A 354 5.95 23.01 -6.02
N SER A 355 4.83 23.68 -6.09
CA SER A 355 4.65 24.78 -7.04
C SER A 355 5.25 26.03 -6.41
N ASN A 356 6.34 26.55 -6.96
CA ASN A 356 7.06 27.74 -6.45
C ASN A 356 7.65 27.61 -5.01
N GLY A 357 7.99 26.39 -4.57
CA GLY A 357 8.66 26.19 -3.27
C GLY A 357 7.76 26.23 -2.04
N ARG A 358 6.45 26.18 -2.23
CA ARG A 358 5.48 26.26 -1.13
C ARG A 358 5.01 24.86 -0.70
N LEU A 359 5.11 24.61 0.62
CA LEU A 359 4.45 23.48 1.29
C LEU A 359 2.91 23.70 1.24
N ILE A 360 2.16 22.72 0.79
CA ILE A 360 0.71 22.86 0.64
C ILE A 360 -0.05 22.18 1.76
N GLU A 361 0.41 21.04 2.25
CA GLU A 361 -0.36 20.33 3.28
C GLU A 361 0.47 19.34 4.09
N ASP A 362 0.18 19.30 5.40
CA ASP A 362 0.68 18.31 6.35
C ASP A 362 -0.53 17.64 6.99
N VAL A 363 -0.83 16.40 6.62
CA VAL A 363 -2.00 15.70 7.14
C VAL A 363 -1.58 14.52 7.98
N PRO A 364 -1.81 14.60 9.30
CA PRO A 364 -1.59 13.48 10.20
C PRO A 364 -2.57 12.35 9.87
N GLN A 365 -2.07 11.13 9.78
CA GLN A 365 -2.86 9.96 9.45
C GLN A 365 -3.38 9.19 10.67
N ASN A 366 -2.84 9.47 11.87
CA ASN A 366 -3.23 8.85 13.14
C ASN A 366 -3.38 7.32 13.07
N PHE A 367 -2.45 6.67 12.37
CA PHE A 367 -2.46 5.21 12.26
C PHE A 367 -2.20 4.54 13.58
N LYS A 368 -2.67 3.30 13.69
CA LYS A 368 -2.52 2.46 14.87
C LYS A 368 -1.37 1.47 14.69
N VAL A 369 -1.08 0.75 15.74
CA VAL A 369 -0.17 -0.39 15.72
C VAL A 369 -0.89 -1.59 15.11
N ALA A 370 -0.17 -2.35 14.25
CA ALA A 370 -0.64 -3.64 13.76
C ALA A 370 -0.08 -4.79 14.60
N HIS A 371 -0.94 -5.75 14.89
CA HIS A 371 -0.61 -7.01 15.53
C HIS A 371 -1.09 -8.15 14.63
N ALA A 372 -0.19 -9.00 14.17
CA ALA A 372 -0.54 -10.17 13.38
C ALA A 372 -0.22 -11.47 14.15
N TYR A 373 -1.15 -12.39 14.15
CA TYR A 373 -1.02 -13.72 14.73
C TYR A 373 -1.25 -14.77 13.64
N ARG A 374 -0.33 -15.71 13.49
CA ARG A 374 -0.37 -16.70 12.42
C ARG A 374 -0.03 -18.08 12.96
N ILE A 375 -0.74 -19.10 12.52
CA ILE A 375 -0.49 -20.50 12.81
C ILE A 375 -0.46 -21.30 11.52
N GLY A 376 0.35 -22.34 11.47
CA GLY A 376 0.46 -23.18 10.29
C GLY A 376 1.01 -24.56 10.59
N LEU A 377 0.91 -25.42 9.59
CA LEU A 377 1.41 -26.79 9.66
C LEU A 377 2.01 -27.26 8.33
N ASN A 378 2.95 -28.19 8.43
CA ASN A 378 3.47 -28.98 7.33
C ASN A 378 3.18 -30.45 7.60
N TYR A 379 2.40 -31.07 6.72
CA TYR A 379 2.09 -32.51 6.78
C TYR A 379 2.79 -33.26 5.67
N LYS A 380 3.53 -34.33 6.02
CA LYS A 380 4.34 -35.15 5.11
C LYS A 380 3.68 -36.53 4.90
N PRO A 381 2.64 -36.66 4.04
CA PRO A 381 2.00 -37.94 3.79
C PRO A 381 2.97 -38.93 3.15
N TYR A 382 3.84 -38.45 2.26
CA TYR A 382 4.85 -39.24 1.55
C TYR A 382 6.23 -38.59 1.64
N LYS A 383 7.31 -39.35 1.41
CA LYS A 383 8.70 -38.89 1.49
C LYS A 383 9.04 -37.69 0.59
N ARG A 384 8.28 -37.52 -0.51
CA ARG A 384 8.55 -36.47 -1.52
C ARG A 384 7.44 -35.42 -1.60
N LEU A 385 6.41 -35.55 -0.80
CA LEU A 385 5.27 -34.64 -0.78
C LEU A 385 5.06 -34.08 0.61
N THR A 386 5.01 -32.76 0.71
CA THR A 386 4.60 -32.05 1.92
C THR A 386 3.39 -31.17 1.57
N VAL A 387 2.34 -31.27 2.34
CA VAL A 387 1.16 -30.40 2.25
C VAL A 387 1.28 -29.33 3.34
N HIS A 388 0.93 -28.11 3.00
CA HIS A 388 1.03 -26.94 3.86
C HIS A 388 -0.35 -26.34 4.05
N ALA A 389 -0.65 -25.89 5.26
CA ALA A 389 -1.84 -25.09 5.54
C ALA A 389 -1.51 -24.04 6.61
N GLY A 390 -2.19 -22.91 6.53
CA GLY A 390 -2.03 -21.82 7.48
C GLY A 390 -3.25 -20.94 7.61
N TYR A 391 -3.34 -20.31 8.77
CA TYR A 391 -4.32 -19.30 9.10
C TYR A 391 -3.67 -18.16 9.86
N GLY A 392 -4.12 -16.94 9.61
CA GLY A 392 -3.65 -15.76 10.32
C GLY A 392 -4.74 -14.72 10.49
N MET A 393 -4.51 -13.79 11.41
CA MET A 393 -5.32 -12.60 11.61
C MET A 393 -4.44 -11.41 11.91
N GLU A 394 -4.87 -10.23 11.49
CA GLU A 394 -4.17 -8.96 11.72
C GLU A 394 -5.20 -7.85 11.87
N ASN A 395 -5.03 -6.95 12.84
CA ASN A 395 -5.90 -5.79 12.96
C ASN A 395 -5.55 -4.71 11.94
N GLY A 396 -6.56 -4.02 11.44
CA GLY A 396 -6.41 -2.82 10.62
C GLY A 396 -5.78 -1.68 11.40
N VAL A 397 -5.04 -0.83 10.70
CA VAL A 397 -4.36 0.32 11.30
C VAL A 397 -5.04 1.66 11.00
N VAL A 398 -5.96 1.69 10.05
CA VAL A 398 -6.73 2.89 9.67
C VAL A 398 -8.06 2.92 10.42
N GLY A 399 -8.33 4.04 11.09
CA GLY A 399 -9.65 4.25 11.73
C GLY A 399 -10.74 4.57 10.70
N ASP A 400 -12.00 4.34 11.07
CA ASP A 400 -13.17 4.58 10.20
C ASP A 400 -13.29 6.03 9.73
N ASP A 401 -12.80 6.97 10.53
CA ASP A 401 -12.78 8.41 10.26
C ASP A 401 -11.66 8.85 9.32
N LEU A 402 -10.73 7.97 8.99
CA LEU A 402 -9.57 8.25 8.13
C LEU A 402 -9.50 7.36 6.88
N ARG A 403 -10.36 6.35 6.79
CA ARG A 403 -10.34 5.39 5.68
C ARG A 403 -10.81 6.02 4.38
N ILE A 404 -10.06 5.79 3.31
CA ILE A 404 -10.35 6.26 1.96
C ILE A 404 -10.50 5.08 1.00
N PRO A 405 -11.25 5.22 -0.11
CA PRO A 405 -11.52 4.10 -1.02
C PRO A 405 -10.29 3.43 -1.60
N ILE A 406 -9.26 4.21 -1.94
CA ILE A 406 -8.02 3.67 -2.53
C ILE A 406 -7.10 2.98 -1.52
N LEU A 407 -7.46 3.00 -0.24
CA LEU A 407 -6.83 2.24 0.82
C LEU A 407 -7.88 1.81 1.85
N PRO A 408 -8.69 0.83 1.55
CA PRO A 408 -9.73 0.32 2.43
C PRO A 408 -9.15 -0.67 3.45
N ASP A 409 -8.17 -0.21 4.25
CA ASP A 409 -7.54 -1.04 5.27
C ASP A 409 -8.47 -1.28 6.45
N ASN A 410 -8.55 -2.53 6.92
CA ASN A 410 -9.32 -2.95 8.09
C ASN A 410 -8.73 -4.25 8.66
N ASP A 411 -9.37 -4.82 9.68
CA ASP A 411 -9.03 -6.13 10.20
C ASP A 411 -9.08 -7.17 9.10
N ARG A 412 -8.11 -8.10 9.08
CA ARG A 412 -7.97 -9.05 7.99
C ARG A 412 -7.63 -10.44 8.46
N ARG A 413 -8.03 -11.42 7.66
CA ARG A 413 -7.74 -12.84 7.84
C ARG A 413 -6.93 -13.36 6.67
N PHE A 414 -6.03 -14.27 6.97
CA PHE A 414 -5.14 -14.90 6.01
C PHE A 414 -5.43 -16.39 5.99
N TYR A 415 -5.65 -16.94 4.82
CA TYR A 415 -5.81 -18.37 4.60
C TYR A 415 -4.76 -18.83 3.60
N GLY A 416 -4.10 -19.93 3.88
CA GLY A 416 -3.08 -20.50 3.01
C GLY A 416 -3.22 -22.00 2.86
N LEU A 417 -3.01 -22.49 1.64
CA LEU A 417 -2.94 -23.90 1.31
C LEU A 417 -1.89 -24.13 0.24
N GLY A 418 -1.15 -25.21 0.32
CA GLY A 418 -0.15 -25.51 -0.70
C GLY A 418 0.46 -26.89 -0.59
N ALA A 419 1.33 -27.20 -1.55
CA ALA A 419 2.05 -28.46 -1.57
C ALA A 419 3.46 -28.28 -2.15
N SER A 420 4.44 -28.92 -1.53
CA SER A 420 5.82 -29.03 -2.01
C SER A 420 6.10 -30.44 -2.48
N PHE A 421 6.57 -30.56 -3.73
CA PHE A 421 7.03 -31.81 -4.29
C PHE A 421 8.54 -31.77 -4.49
N THR A 422 9.25 -32.77 -3.96
CA THR A 422 10.73 -32.88 -3.99
C THR A 422 11.13 -34.07 -4.87
N PRO A 423 11.20 -33.89 -6.21
CA PRO A 423 11.51 -34.99 -7.14
C PRO A 423 12.92 -35.57 -6.92
N SER A 424 13.88 -34.74 -6.49
CA SER A 424 15.24 -35.12 -6.16
C SER A 424 15.73 -34.38 -4.91
N ARG A 425 16.89 -34.74 -4.38
CA ARG A 425 17.51 -34.04 -3.23
C ARG A 425 17.87 -32.59 -3.54
N ASP A 426 17.97 -32.25 -4.82
CA ASP A 426 18.44 -30.95 -5.29
C ASP A 426 17.32 -30.01 -5.73
N LYS A 427 16.10 -30.51 -5.91
CA LYS A 427 14.99 -29.73 -6.46
C LYS A 427 13.74 -29.87 -5.62
N THR A 428 13.06 -28.75 -5.39
CA THR A 428 11.72 -28.71 -4.78
C THR A 428 10.86 -27.76 -5.61
N VAL A 429 9.65 -28.18 -5.91
CA VAL A 429 8.60 -27.35 -6.53
C VAL A 429 7.51 -27.16 -5.51
N THR A 430 7.15 -25.93 -5.24
CA THR A 430 6.08 -25.58 -4.30
C THR A 430 4.99 -24.82 -5.04
N LEU A 431 3.75 -25.25 -4.91
CA LEU A 431 2.56 -24.55 -5.37
C LEU A 431 1.76 -24.09 -4.15
N ALA A 432 1.24 -22.88 -4.21
CA ALA A 432 0.44 -22.32 -3.14
C ALA A 432 -0.72 -21.48 -3.65
N PHE A 433 -1.78 -21.49 -2.88
CA PHE A 433 -2.93 -20.61 -2.96
C PHE A 433 -3.12 -19.94 -1.61
N GLY A 434 -3.43 -18.64 -1.60
CA GLY A 434 -3.70 -17.88 -0.39
C GLY A 434 -4.83 -16.89 -0.62
N ILE A 435 -5.57 -16.58 0.43
CA ILE A 435 -6.61 -15.55 0.46
C ILE A 435 -6.29 -14.58 1.59
N ILE A 436 -6.43 -13.29 1.33
CA ILE A 436 -6.52 -12.24 2.32
C ILE A 436 -7.94 -11.70 2.25
N ASP A 437 -8.71 -11.93 3.30
CA ASP A 437 -10.08 -11.48 3.51
C ASP A 437 -10.01 -10.27 4.46
N VAL A 438 -10.37 -9.09 3.97
CA VAL A 438 -10.33 -7.83 4.72
C VAL A 438 -11.75 -7.46 5.10
N ASP A 439 -12.01 -7.17 6.37
CA ASP A 439 -13.34 -6.77 6.81
C ASP A 439 -13.77 -5.47 6.10
N ALA A 440 -14.99 -5.46 5.59
CA ALA A 440 -15.58 -4.29 4.96
C ALA A 440 -15.57 -3.09 5.93
N GLY A 441 -15.20 -1.92 5.45
CA GLY A 441 -15.02 -0.74 6.30
C GLY A 441 -15.71 0.50 5.77
N GLN A 442 -16.20 1.35 6.69
CA GLN A 442 -16.78 2.64 6.30
C GLN A 442 -15.71 3.58 5.76
N VAL A 443 -16.02 4.28 4.68
CA VAL A 443 -15.17 5.29 4.05
C VAL A 443 -15.93 6.60 3.90
N GLY A 444 -15.21 7.72 3.90
CA GLY A 444 -15.80 9.04 3.72
C GLY A 444 -16.41 9.67 4.99
N ASN A 445 -16.21 9.08 6.16
CA ASN A 445 -16.63 9.70 7.44
C ASN A 445 -15.64 10.75 7.94
N ASN A 446 -14.69 11.14 7.13
CA ASN A 446 -13.57 11.97 7.55
C ASN A 446 -13.99 13.41 7.87
N THR A 447 -14.11 13.72 9.16
CA THR A 447 -14.35 15.08 9.66
C THR A 447 -13.06 15.87 9.90
N GLN A 448 -11.90 15.20 9.87
CA GLN A 448 -10.61 15.82 10.20
C GLN A 448 -9.76 16.16 8.96
N VAL A 449 -10.01 15.50 7.84
CA VAL A 449 -9.29 15.74 6.58
C VAL A 449 -10.19 16.53 5.62
N ARG A 450 -10.03 17.84 5.64
CA ARG A 450 -10.74 18.78 4.76
C ARG A 450 -10.59 18.56 3.23
N PRO A 451 -9.61 17.80 2.73
CA PRO A 451 -9.43 17.55 1.29
C PRO A 451 -10.61 16.88 0.59
N VAL A 452 -11.38 16.08 1.31
CA VAL A 452 -12.55 15.39 0.77
C VAL A 452 -13.66 16.36 0.34
N GLU A 453 -13.75 17.51 1.03
CA GLU A 453 -14.72 18.54 0.68
C GLU A 453 -14.40 19.28 -0.62
N VAL A 454 -13.15 19.22 -1.08
CA VAL A 454 -12.69 20.03 -2.21
C VAL A 454 -12.71 19.29 -3.54
N SER A 455 -12.59 17.97 -3.52
CA SER A 455 -12.31 17.19 -4.72
C SER A 455 -13.52 16.46 -5.32
N GLY A 456 -14.76 16.87 -5.03
CA GLY A 456 -15.88 16.30 -5.77
C GLY A 456 -17.01 15.70 -4.98
N GLY A 457 -17.37 16.35 -3.87
CA GLY A 457 -18.57 16.01 -3.11
C GLY A 457 -18.32 15.06 -1.95
N GLU A 458 -19.29 14.99 -1.04
CA GLU A 458 -19.31 14.03 0.04
C GLU A 458 -19.52 12.63 -0.56
N TYR A 459 -18.52 11.76 -0.45
CA TYR A 459 -18.71 10.34 -0.67
C TYR A 459 -18.76 9.63 0.67
N LYS A 460 -19.77 8.82 0.86
CA LYS A 460 -19.89 7.92 2.01
C LYS A 460 -20.23 6.54 1.50
N GLY A 461 -19.59 5.54 2.03
CA GLY A 461 -19.83 4.18 1.59
C GLY A 461 -19.14 3.14 2.45
N ILE A 462 -19.20 1.93 1.97
CA ILE A 462 -18.48 0.78 2.51
C ILE A 462 -17.55 0.30 1.41
N ALA A 463 -16.27 0.19 1.72
CA ALA A 463 -15.28 -0.43 0.85
C ALA A 463 -14.89 -1.79 1.41
N ASP A 464 -14.74 -2.73 0.50
CA ASP A 464 -14.31 -4.10 0.73
C ASP A 464 -13.15 -4.41 -0.21
N LEU A 465 -12.12 -5.10 0.29
CA LEU A 465 -10.92 -5.40 -0.47
C LEU A 465 -10.44 -6.81 -0.14
N ASP A 466 -10.64 -7.73 -1.04
CA ASP A 466 -10.09 -9.07 -0.95
C ASP A 466 -8.89 -9.25 -1.87
N ALA A 467 -7.98 -10.16 -1.50
CA ALA A 467 -6.87 -10.52 -2.35
C ALA A 467 -6.66 -12.03 -2.39
N GLU A 468 -6.46 -12.56 -3.61
CA GLU A 468 -6.09 -13.95 -3.84
C GLU A 468 -4.67 -14.04 -4.38
N PHE A 469 -3.94 -15.06 -3.95
CA PHE A 469 -2.56 -15.30 -4.34
C PHE A 469 -2.40 -16.68 -4.93
N PHE A 470 -1.81 -16.75 -6.10
CA PHE A 470 -1.31 -18.00 -6.71
C PHE A 470 0.21 -17.90 -6.81
N SER A 471 0.93 -18.90 -6.31
CA SER A 471 2.39 -18.86 -6.29
C SER A 471 3.03 -20.18 -6.68
N LEU A 472 4.11 -20.05 -7.46
CA LEU A 472 5.03 -21.12 -7.81
C LEU A 472 6.41 -20.79 -7.24
N GLY A 473 6.95 -21.70 -6.43
CA GLY A 473 8.32 -21.66 -5.93
C GLY A 473 9.17 -22.78 -6.54
N LEU A 474 10.33 -22.43 -7.07
CA LEU A 474 11.31 -23.37 -7.62
C LEU A 474 12.61 -23.26 -6.83
N THR A 475 12.88 -24.24 -5.97
CA THR A 475 14.11 -24.33 -5.19
C THR A 475 15.10 -25.26 -5.87
N GLN A 476 16.34 -24.78 -6.08
CA GLN A 476 17.47 -25.54 -6.59
C GLN A 476 18.59 -25.52 -5.56
N ARG A 477 19.16 -26.70 -5.25
CA ARG A 477 20.31 -26.87 -4.34
C ARG A 477 21.52 -27.41 -5.10
N PHE A 478 22.69 -26.89 -4.76
CA PHE A 478 23.97 -27.23 -5.41
C PHE A 478 24.99 -27.80 -4.41
#